data_4a1efe2f6ea27f0d94a662e5ad1e58ce
#
_entry.id   4a1efe2f6ea27f0d94a662e5ad1e58ce
#
_cell.length_a   1.000
_cell.length_b   1.000
_cell.length_c   1.000
_cell.angle_alpha   90.00
_cell.angle_beta   90.00
_cell.angle_gamma   90.00
#
_symmetry.space_group_name_H-M   'P 1'
#
loop_
_entity.id
_entity.type
_entity.pdbx_description
1 polymer ?
#
loop_
_entity_poly.entity_id
_entity_poly.type
_entity_poly.pdbx_seq_one_letter_code
_entity_poly.pdbx_strand_id
1 'polypeptide(L)'
;ACPPAMVRTFEEDYNVHVIHAWGMTELSPLGTVCAFKGKHMGQTPEQRQAVQAKQGRAVFGVDMKIIDPEGKELPHDGQHAGDLLVRGHWVVSRYFKEEGEGHLQDGWFPTGDVAKIDADGYIQSTDRSKDVIKSGGEWIGSIDLENIAMAHPAVAMAACIAAFHPKWDERPLLVVMKKPGMEVSREELLAFYDGKIAKWWTPDDVVFVETIPLGATGKMLKHRLREEYKHYKLGSGGTGL
;
A
#
# COMPACT_ATOMS: atom_id res chain seq x y z
N ALA A 1 -0.91 5.27 2.86
CA ALA A 1 -1.68 6.13 1.96
C ALA A 1 -2.97 6.59 2.65
N CYS A 2 -3.54 7.72 2.24
CA CYS A 2 -4.85 8.15 2.74
C CYS A 2 -5.94 7.34 2.01
N PRO A 3 -6.87 6.67 2.72
CA PRO A 3 -7.93 5.91 2.06
C PRO A 3 -8.83 6.82 1.19
N PRO A 4 -9.24 6.37 -0.02
CA PRO A 4 -10.09 7.18 -0.89
C PRO A 4 -11.41 7.63 -0.24
N ALA A 5 -11.98 6.81 0.65
CA ALA A 5 -13.18 7.17 1.40
C ALA A 5 -12.94 8.38 2.32
N MET A 6 -11.77 8.45 2.97
CA MET A 6 -11.38 9.58 3.83
C MET A 6 -11.17 10.86 3.00
N VAL A 7 -10.54 10.76 1.82
CA VAL A 7 -10.37 11.89 0.90
C VAL A 7 -11.74 12.47 0.53
N ARG A 8 -12.70 11.63 0.16
CA ARG A 8 -14.08 12.05 -0.15
C ARG A 8 -14.74 12.77 1.03
N THR A 9 -14.69 12.18 2.23
CA THR A 9 -15.25 12.82 3.43
C THR A 9 -14.69 14.21 3.65
N PHE A 10 -13.37 14.39 3.56
CA PHE A 10 -12.76 15.71 3.71
C PHE A 10 -13.23 16.70 2.66
N GLU A 11 -13.36 16.29 1.41
CA GLU A 11 -13.75 17.18 0.31
C GLU A 11 -15.25 17.47 0.29
N GLU A 12 -16.11 16.45 0.46
CA GLU A 12 -17.55 16.58 0.34
C GLU A 12 -18.20 17.16 1.61
N ASP A 13 -17.78 16.68 2.81
CA ASP A 13 -18.42 17.06 4.06
C ASP A 13 -17.77 18.29 4.70
N TYR A 14 -16.44 18.49 4.48
CA TYR A 14 -15.67 19.54 5.13
C TYR A 14 -15.14 20.60 4.18
N ASN A 15 -15.30 20.45 2.89
CA ASN A 15 -14.77 21.34 1.84
C ASN A 15 -13.24 21.55 1.96
N VAL A 16 -12.52 20.50 2.31
CA VAL A 16 -11.06 20.50 2.46
C VAL A 16 -10.43 19.76 1.30
N HIS A 17 -9.59 20.42 0.53
CA HIS A 17 -8.85 19.80 -0.55
C HIS A 17 -7.68 18.96 0.00
N VAL A 18 -7.70 17.65 -0.28
CA VAL A 18 -6.66 16.72 0.18
C VAL A 18 -5.59 16.59 -0.89
N ILE A 19 -4.35 16.95 -0.53
CA ILE A 19 -3.18 16.75 -1.37
C ILE A 19 -2.40 15.53 -0.87
N HIS A 20 -2.42 14.46 -1.64
CA HIS A 20 -1.61 13.28 -1.34
C HIS A 20 -0.14 13.56 -1.61
N ALA A 21 0.73 13.03 -0.77
CA ALA A 21 2.17 13.11 -0.92
C ALA A 21 2.81 11.80 -0.48
N TRP A 22 3.99 11.51 -0.99
CA TRP A 22 4.82 10.41 -0.54
C TRP A 22 6.23 10.92 -0.25
N GLY A 23 6.83 10.37 0.78
CA GLY A 23 8.19 10.68 1.16
C GLY A 23 8.64 9.90 2.38
N MET A 24 9.89 10.06 2.73
CA MET A 24 10.55 9.39 3.85
C MET A 24 11.71 10.24 4.36
N THR A 25 12.24 9.92 5.52
CA THR A 25 13.38 10.67 6.12
C THR A 25 14.55 10.79 5.16
N GLU A 26 14.80 9.72 4.42
CA GLU A 26 15.87 9.61 3.43
C GLU A 26 15.69 10.53 2.20
N LEU A 27 14.51 11.12 2.03
CA LEU A 27 14.22 12.12 0.99
C LEU A 27 14.05 13.55 1.55
N SER A 28 14.34 13.81 2.80
CA SER A 28 14.44 15.12 3.48
C SER A 28 13.20 16.06 3.37
N PRO A 29 11.95 15.67 3.58
CA PRO A 29 11.38 14.33 3.61
C PRO A 29 10.59 13.96 2.34
N LEU A 30 10.50 14.83 1.30
CA LEU A 30 9.48 14.80 0.26
C LEU A 30 10.01 14.22 -1.06
N GLY A 31 9.33 13.19 -1.56
CA GLY A 31 9.60 12.57 -2.86
C GLY A 31 8.58 12.94 -3.94
N THR A 32 7.28 12.92 -3.59
CA THR A 32 6.20 13.23 -4.55
C THR A 32 5.11 14.08 -3.96
N VAL A 33 4.38 14.78 -4.84
CA VAL A 33 3.15 15.53 -4.51
C VAL A 33 2.11 15.28 -5.59
N CYS A 34 0.87 15.01 -5.18
CA CYS A 34 -0.26 14.80 -6.08
C CYS A 34 -0.92 16.13 -6.45
N ALA A 35 -0.31 16.83 -7.41
CA ALA A 35 -0.90 18.01 -8.03
C ALA A 35 -1.50 17.64 -9.39
N PHE A 36 -2.68 18.16 -9.71
CA PHE A 36 -3.31 17.96 -11.01
C PHE A 36 -2.50 18.61 -12.14
N LYS A 37 -2.41 17.91 -13.27
CA LYS A 37 -1.98 18.52 -14.53
C LYS A 37 -3.14 19.29 -15.17
N GLY A 38 -2.85 20.23 -16.07
CA GLY A 38 -3.88 21.01 -16.78
C GLY A 38 -4.96 20.14 -17.45
N LYS A 39 -4.58 18.98 -17.99
CA LYS A 39 -5.52 18.02 -18.61
C LYS A 39 -6.56 17.42 -17.63
N HIS A 40 -6.27 17.43 -16.33
CA HIS A 40 -7.20 16.91 -15.33
C HIS A 40 -8.29 17.91 -14.94
N MET A 41 -8.10 19.19 -15.28
CA MET A 41 -9.07 20.25 -14.91
C MET A 41 -10.42 20.10 -15.61
N GLY A 42 -10.43 19.48 -16.80
CA GLY A 42 -11.67 19.18 -17.55
C GLY A 42 -12.27 17.80 -17.30
N GLN A 43 -11.70 17.03 -16.37
CA GLN A 43 -12.19 15.67 -16.05
C GLN A 43 -13.34 15.69 -15.06
N THR A 44 -14.11 14.57 -15.03
CA THR A 44 -15.18 14.38 -14.03
C THR A 44 -14.61 14.31 -12.61
N PRO A 45 -15.43 14.55 -11.57
CA PRO A 45 -15.01 14.37 -10.18
C PRO A 45 -14.39 12.99 -9.91
N GLU A 46 -14.99 11.92 -10.43
CA GLU A 46 -14.55 10.54 -10.25
C GLU A 46 -13.16 10.31 -10.90
N GLN A 47 -12.94 10.85 -12.09
CA GLN A 47 -11.64 10.78 -12.78
C GLN A 47 -10.56 11.53 -12.01
N ARG A 48 -10.88 12.71 -11.45
CA ARG A 48 -9.95 13.47 -10.60
C ARG A 48 -9.66 12.73 -9.29
N GLN A 49 -10.65 12.12 -8.66
CA GLN A 49 -10.46 11.28 -7.46
C GLN A 49 -9.52 10.10 -7.74
N ALA A 50 -9.60 9.46 -8.92
CA ALA A 50 -8.67 8.39 -9.30
C ALA A 50 -7.21 8.88 -9.41
N VAL A 51 -6.98 10.11 -9.85
CA VAL A 51 -5.64 10.72 -9.84
C VAL A 51 -5.21 11.04 -8.41
N GLN A 52 -6.12 11.62 -7.62
CA GLN A 52 -5.86 12.07 -6.26
C GLN A 52 -5.59 10.91 -5.27
N ALA A 53 -6.11 9.72 -5.57
CA ALA A 53 -5.81 8.51 -4.80
C ALA A 53 -4.34 8.07 -4.93
N LYS A 54 -3.63 8.53 -5.96
CA LYS A 54 -2.19 8.26 -6.15
C LYS A 54 -1.34 9.20 -5.28
N GLN A 55 -0.09 8.83 -5.01
CA GLN A 55 0.81 9.60 -4.16
C GLN A 55 1.51 10.74 -4.92
N GLY A 56 1.15 10.94 -6.17
CA GLY A 56 1.60 12.08 -6.97
C GLY A 56 2.84 11.81 -7.80
N ARG A 57 3.46 12.89 -8.27
CA ARG A 57 4.62 12.87 -9.16
C ARG A 57 5.86 13.34 -8.42
N ALA A 58 7.03 12.90 -8.88
CA ALA A 58 8.32 13.38 -8.39
C ALA A 58 8.34 14.91 -8.30
N VAL A 59 8.80 15.43 -7.17
CA VAL A 59 9.08 16.86 -7.03
C VAL A 59 10.36 17.21 -7.79
N PHE A 60 10.52 18.50 -8.14
CA PHE A 60 11.72 18.95 -8.84
C PHE A 60 12.99 18.50 -8.09
N GLY A 61 13.92 17.89 -8.81
CA GLY A 61 15.20 17.40 -8.26
C GLY A 61 15.17 15.99 -7.71
N VAL A 62 14.06 15.26 -7.84
CA VAL A 62 13.95 13.82 -7.55
C VAL A 62 13.65 13.06 -8.83
N ASP A 63 14.50 12.09 -9.17
CA ASP A 63 14.26 11.09 -10.20
C ASP A 63 13.71 9.82 -9.58
N MET A 64 12.86 9.10 -10.29
CA MET A 64 12.25 7.85 -9.86
C MET A 64 12.25 6.81 -10.96
N LYS A 65 12.45 5.56 -10.59
CA LYS A 65 12.22 4.39 -11.45
C LYS A 65 11.70 3.22 -10.63
N ILE A 66 11.11 2.26 -11.32
CA ILE A 66 10.71 0.96 -10.75
C ILE A 66 11.48 -0.15 -11.45
N ILE A 67 11.91 -1.16 -10.68
CA ILE A 67 12.65 -2.30 -11.20
C ILE A 67 11.99 -3.62 -10.80
N ASP A 68 12.22 -4.65 -11.62
CA ASP A 68 11.86 -6.03 -11.28
C ASP A 68 12.88 -6.66 -10.32
N PRO A 69 12.66 -7.90 -9.82
CA PRO A 69 13.60 -8.60 -8.94
C PRO A 69 14.97 -8.85 -9.57
N GLU A 70 15.08 -8.87 -10.89
CA GLU A 70 16.32 -9.02 -11.66
C GLU A 70 17.06 -7.69 -11.85
N GLY A 71 16.50 -6.57 -11.35
CA GLY A 71 17.06 -5.23 -11.44
C GLY A 71 16.80 -4.50 -12.76
N LYS A 72 15.96 -5.05 -13.64
CA LYS A 72 15.59 -4.44 -14.91
C LYS A 72 14.54 -3.36 -14.69
N GLU A 73 14.73 -2.19 -15.29
CA GLU A 73 13.76 -1.10 -15.25
C GLU A 73 12.44 -1.48 -15.95
N LEU A 74 11.33 -1.22 -15.25
CA LEU A 74 9.98 -1.47 -15.71
C LEU A 74 9.36 -0.23 -16.36
N PRO A 75 8.41 -0.40 -17.31
CA PRO A 75 7.77 0.72 -17.98
C PRO A 75 6.85 1.51 -17.04
N HIS A 76 6.74 2.82 -17.29
CA HIS A 76 5.79 3.70 -16.60
C HIS A 76 4.40 3.64 -17.28
N ASP A 77 3.70 2.53 -17.14
CA ASP A 77 2.39 2.27 -17.77
C ASP A 77 1.23 2.19 -16.78
N GLY A 78 1.52 2.31 -15.47
CA GLY A 78 0.52 2.20 -14.41
C GLY A 78 0.05 0.78 -14.14
N GLN A 79 0.63 -0.23 -14.79
CA GLN A 79 0.26 -1.64 -14.66
C GLN A 79 1.34 -2.44 -13.93
N HIS A 80 2.59 -2.31 -14.39
CA HIS A 80 3.72 -3.01 -13.78
C HIS A 80 4.05 -2.40 -12.41
N ALA A 81 4.13 -3.26 -11.40
CA ALA A 81 4.60 -2.91 -10.06
C ALA A 81 6.05 -3.39 -9.90
N GLY A 82 6.88 -2.58 -9.25
CA GLY A 82 8.28 -2.93 -9.01
C GLY A 82 8.84 -2.21 -7.80
N ASP A 83 10.04 -2.59 -7.38
CA ASP A 83 10.76 -1.91 -6.31
C ASP A 83 11.07 -0.47 -6.73
N LEU A 84 10.63 0.49 -5.90
CA LEU A 84 10.80 1.91 -6.16
C LEU A 84 12.20 2.36 -5.77
N LEU A 85 12.94 2.89 -6.73
CA LEU A 85 14.24 3.50 -6.54
C LEU A 85 14.15 5.00 -6.81
N VAL A 86 14.88 5.77 -6.02
CA VAL A 86 14.92 7.24 -6.13
C VAL A 86 16.34 7.76 -6.17
N ARG A 87 16.51 8.92 -6.82
CA ARG A 87 17.78 9.64 -6.88
C ARG A 87 17.51 11.14 -6.84
N GLY A 88 18.36 11.92 -6.20
CA GLY A 88 18.21 13.37 -6.17
C GLY A 88 19.18 14.06 -5.22
N HIS A 89 19.23 15.40 -5.30
CA HIS A 89 20.20 16.20 -4.54
C HIS A 89 20.03 16.14 -3.02
N TRP A 90 18.83 15.83 -2.53
CA TRP A 90 18.52 15.71 -1.10
C TRP A 90 18.13 14.29 -0.68
N VAL A 91 18.29 13.33 -1.59
CA VAL A 91 18.17 11.92 -1.27
C VAL A 91 19.42 11.48 -0.51
N VAL A 92 19.25 10.71 0.55
CA VAL A 92 20.36 10.23 1.37
C VAL A 92 21.35 9.45 0.51
N SER A 93 22.63 9.73 0.69
CA SER A 93 23.70 8.98 0.05
C SER A 93 24.25 7.86 0.97
N ARG A 94 24.14 8.05 2.30
CA ARG A 94 24.69 7.16 3.31
C ARG A 94 24.05 7.40 4.67
N TYR A 95 23.87 6.34 5.45
CA TYR A 95 23.50 6.48 6.85
C TYR A 95 24.70 6.85 7.74
N PHE A 96 24.40 7.43 8.91
CA PHE A 96 25.44 7.79 9.88
C PHE A 96 26.17 6.54 10.37
N LYS A 97 27.51 6.58 10.37
CA LYS A 97 28.42 5.46 10.73
C LYS A 97 28.31 4.23 9.84
N GLU A 98 27.69 4.32 8.68
CA GLU A 98 27.68 3.24 7.72
C GLU A 98 29.04 3.14 7.02
N GLU A 99 29.60 1.95 6.96
CA GLU A 99 30.86 1.64 6.27
C GLU A 99 30.57 1.06 4.87
N GLY A 100 31.52 1.21 3.94
CA GLY A 100 31.42 0.70 2.58
C GLY A 100 30.72 1.63 1.60
N GLU A 101 30.14 1.07 0.53
CA GLU A 101 29.50 1.81 -0.56
C GLU A 101 28.11 2.38 -0.19
N GLY A 102 27.60 2.05 1.01
CA GLY A 102 26.29 2.46 1.47
C GLY A 102 25.13 1.68 0.83
N HIS A 103 23.91 2.20 0.95
CA HIS A 103 22.68 1.53 0.46
C HIS A 103 22.36 1.84 -1.00
N LEU A 104 23.18 2.65 -1.68
CA LEU A 104 22.90 3.00 -3.08
C LEU A 104 23.19 1.83 -4.02
N GLN A 105 22.28 1.64 -4.99
CA GLN A 105 22.42 0.72 -6.11
C GLN A 105 22.63 1.54 -7.38
N ASP A 106 23.83 1.56 -7.93
CA ASP A 106 24.20 2.39 -9.10
C ASP A 106 23.77 3.86 -8.98
N GLY A 107 23.96 4.44 -7.79
CA GLY A 107 23.57 5.82 -7.49
C GLY A 107 22.08 6.03 -7.21
N TRP A 108 21.27 4.98 -7.14
CA TRP A 108 19.87 5.01 -6.76
C TRP A 108 19.66 4.48 -5.36
N PHE A 109 18.82 5.17 -4.58
CA PHE A 109 18.42 4.73 -3.24
C PHE A 109 17.20 3.80 -3.33
N PRO A 110 17.29 2.56 -2.86
CA PRO A 110 16.16 1.63 -2.78
C PRO A 110 15.28 2.01 -1.59
N THR A 111 14.04 2.43 -1.88
CA THR A 111 13.13 2.95 -0.85
C THR A 111 12.52 1.87 0.04
N GLY A 112 12.55 0.61 -0.42
CA GLY A 112 11.84 -0.50 0.19
C GLY A 112 10.32 -0.44 0.01
N ASP A 113 9.82 0.46 -0.83
CA ASP A 113 8.43 0.51 -1.26
C ASP A 113 8.28 -0.11 -2.66
N VAL A 114 7.15 -0.76 -2.92
CA VAL A 114 6.73 -1.23 -4.24
C VAL A 114 5.70 -0.26 -4.78
N ALA A 115 5.89 0.17 -6.01
CA ALA A 115 5.01 1.13 -6.65
C ALA A 115 4.78 0.81 -8.12
N LYS A 116 3.71 1.37 -8.66
CA LYS A 116 3.47 1.55 -10.10
C LYS A 116 3.72 3.00 -10.44
N ILE A 117 4.22 3.26 -11.65
CA ILE A 117 4.32 4.63 -12.19
C ILE A 117 3.52 4.67 -13.48
N ASP A 118 2.61 5.61 -13.62
CA ASP A 118 1.85 5.75 -14.86
C ASP A 118 2.56 6.66 -15.89
N ALA A 119 2.04 6.70 -17.11
CA ALA A 119 2.59 7.50 -18.21
C ALA A 119 2.63 9.03 -17.93
N ASP A 120 1.90 9.49 -16.93
CA ASP A 120 1.93 10.87 -16.45
C ASP A 120 2.95 11.12 -15.35
N GLY A 121 3.61 10.05 -14.88
CA GLY A 121 4.59 10.07 -13.81
C GLY A 121 3.99 10.04 -12.40
N TYR A 122 2.69 9.74 -12.25
CA TYR A 122 2.11 9.55 -10.91
C TYR A 122 2.47 8.17 -10.38
N ILE A 123 3.01 8.15 -9.17
CA ILE A 123 3.23 6.90 -8.46
C ILE A 123 1.96 6.47 -7.72
N GLN A 124 1.74 5.17 -7.71
CA GLN A 124 0.79 4.49 -6.83
C GLN A 124 1.55 3.46 -6.02
N SER A 125 1.75 3.74 -4.73
CA SER A 125 2.33 2.76 -3.82
C SER A 125 1.37 1.60 -3.66
N THR A 126 1.83 0.40 -3.97
CA THR A 126 1.06 -0.83 -3.83
C THR A 126 1.33 -1.51 -2.50
N ASP A 127 2.57 -1.40 -2.02
CA ASP A 127 2.97 -1.96 -0.73
C ASP A 127 4.41 -1.56 -0.34
N ARG A 128 4.89 -2.11 0.78
CA ARG A 128 6.33 -2.24 1.04
C ARG A 128 6.83 -3.58 0.53
N SER A 129 8.07 -3.62 0.03
CA SER A 129 8.66 -4.86 -0.53
C SER A 129 8.57 -6.06 0.43
N LYS A 130 8.60 -5.79 1.75
CA LYS A 130 8.45 -6.81 2.82
C LYS A 130 6.99 -7.12 3.20
N ASP A 131 6.02 -6.34 2.75
CA ASP A 131 4.60 -6.47 3.07
C ASP A 131 3.79 -6.99 1.88
N VAL A 132 4.34 -6.91 0.65
CA VAL A 132 3.77 -7.53 -0.56
C VAL A 132 3.60 -9.02 -0.34
N ILE A 133 2.42 -9.53 -0.69
CA ILE A 133 2.07 -10.94 -0.57
C ILE A 133 2.45 -11.64 -1.86
N LYS A 134 3.41 -12.57 -1.78
CA LYS A 134 3.96 -13.30 -2.95
C LYS A 134 3.20 -14.60 -3.14
N SER A 135 2.20 -14.58 -3.99
CA SER A 135 1.27 -15.69 -4.19
C SER A 135 1.46 -16.33 -5.57
N GLY A 136 2.06 -17.51 -5.61
CA GLY A 136 2.21 -18.29 -6.85
C GLY A 136 3.01 -17.56 -7.96
N GLY A 137 3.98 -16.71 -7.59
CA GLY A 137 4.77 -15.91 -8.53
C GLY A 137 4.18 -14.54 -8.87
N GLU A 138 3.00 -14.23 -8.36
CA GLU A 138 2.33 -12.94 -8.52
C GLU A 138 2.39 -12.12 -7.23
N TRP A 139 2.33 -10.80 -7.36
CA TRP A 139 2.40 -9.88 -6.24
C TRP A 139 1.02 -9.29 -5.94
N ILE A 140 0.53 -9.53 -4.73
CA ILE A 140 -0.73 -8.96 -4.24
C ILE A 140 -0.41 -7.82 -3.29
N GLY A 141 -0.88 -6.62 -3.61
CA GLY A 141 -0.74 -5.44 -2.76
C GLY A 141 -1.66 -5.52 -1.55
N SER A 142 -1.11 -5.52 -0.35
CA SER A 142 -1.90 -5.57 0.87
C SER A 142 -2.71 -4.28 1.11
N ILE A 143 -2.22 -3.13 0.66
CA ILE A 143 -2.89 -1.82 0.81
C ILE A 143 -4.24 -1.79 0.07
N ASP A 144 -4.31 -2.35 -1.14
CA ASP A 144 -5.57 -2.39 -1.90
C ASP A 144 -6.63 -3.21 -1.16
N LEU A 145 -6.21 -4.34 -0.58
CA LEU A 145 -7.10 -5.20 0.21
C LEU A 145 -7.57 -4.49 1.49
N GLU A 146 -6.70 -3.80 2.19
CA GLU A 146 -7.03 -3.00 3.37
C GLU A 146 -8.02 -1.88 3.05
N ASN A 147 -7.79 -1.15 1.96
CA ASN A 147 -8.67 -0.05 1.54
C ASN A 147 -10.09 -0.54 1.23
N ILE A 148 -10.23 -1.70 0.58
CA ILE A 148 -11.53 -2.31 0.32
C ILE A 148 -12.21 -2.70 1.64
N ALA A 149 -11.51 -3.39 2.53
CA ALA A 149 -12.07 -3.77 3.84
C ALA A 149 -12.50 -2.55 4.65
N MET A 150 -11.68 -1.50 4.70
CA MET A 150 -11.98 -0.26 5.43
C MET A 150 -13.15 0.53 4.83
N ALA A 151 -13.53 0.29 3.58
CA ALA A 151 -14.73 0.87 2.99
C ALA A 151 -16.03 0.18 3.47
N HIS A 152 -15.93 -0.98 4.14
CA HIS A 152 -17.09 -1.65 4.71
C HIS A 152 -17.61 -0.89 5.95
N PRO A 153 -18.96 -0.64 6.07
CA PRO A 153 -19.52 0.18 7.15
C PRO A 153 -19.15 -0.29 8.58
N ALA A 154 -19.04 -1.61 8.79
CA ALA A 154 -18.76 -2.21 10.10
C ALA A 154 -17.27 -2.28 10.45
N VAL A 155 -16.35 -1.95 9.53
CA VAL A 155 -14.90 -2.04 9.75
C VAL A 155 -14.37 -0.70 10.27
N ALA A 156 -13.67 -0.75 11.41
CA ALA A 156 -12.95 0.39 11.96
C ALA A 156 -11.52 0.47 11.40
N MET A 157 -10.85 -0.68 11.31
CA MET A 157 -9.49 -0.80 10.80
C MET A 157 -9.26 -2.20 10.24
N ALA A 158 -8.45 -2.30 9.19
CA ALA A 158 -8.04 -3.56 8.60
C ALA A 158 -6.56 -3.55 8.25
N ALA A 159 -5.88 -4.65 8.51
CA ALA A 159 -4.52 -4.94 8.06
C ALA A 159 -4.54 -6.25 7.26
N CYS A 160 -3.82 -6.28 6.15
CA CYS A 160 -3.65 -7.50 5.37
C CYS A 160 -2.20 -7.94 5.43
N ILE A 161 -1.97 -9.19 5.77
CA ILE A 161 -0.64 -9.80 5.89
C ILE A 161 -0.55 -11.09 5.09
N ALA A 162 0.67 -11.47 4.72
CA ALA A 162 0.95 -12.78 4.15
C ALA A 162 0.78 -13.87 5.20
N ALA A 163 0.02 -14.91 4.88
CA ALA A 163 -0.02 -16.16 5.63
C ALA A 163 0.48 -17.31 4.75
N PHE A 164 1.22 -18.24 5.33
CA PHE A 164 1.76 -19.40 4.62
C PHE A 164 0.66 -20.24 3.97
N HIS A 165 0.87 -20.62 2.71
CA HIS A 165 -0.01 -21.53 1.99
C HIS A 165 0.81 -22.59 1.22
N PRO A 166 0.53 -23.90 1.40
CA PRO A 166 1.38 -25.01 0.92
C PRO A 166 1.50 -25.06 -0.63
N LYS A 167 0.53 -24.50 -1.35
CA LYS A 167 0.52 -24.49 -2.83
C LYS A 167 0.99 -23.18 -3.43
N TRP A 168 0.69 -22.04 -2.76
CA TRP A 168 0.88 -20.73 -3.33
C TRP A 168 2.00 -19.93 -2.66
N ASP A 169 2.71 -20.54 -1.71
CA ASP A 169 3.70 -19.94 -0.82
C ASP A 169 3.05 -18.99 0.19
N GLU A 170 2.44 -17.91 -0.27
CA GLU A 170 1.72 -16.97 0.55
C GLU A 170 0.29 -16.72 0.04
N ARG A 171 -0.63 -16.46 0.98
CA ARG A 171 -1.99 -15.98 0.66
C ARG A 171 -2.38 -14.87 1.62
N PRO A 172 -3.26 -13.95 1.17
CA PRO A 172 -3.71 -12.85 2.02
C PRO A 172 -4.54 -13.34 3.22
N LEU A 173 -4.13 -12.93 4.42
CA LEU A 173 -4.90 -13.01 5.66
C LEU A 173 -5.31 -11.61 6.07
N LEU A 174 -6.62 -11.38 6.20
CA LEU A 174 -7.16 -10.09 6.61
C LEU A 174 -7.39 -10.08 8.12
N VAL A 175 -6.78 -9.12 8.82
CA VAL A 175 -6.95 -8.88 10.26
C VAL A 175 -7.81 -7.63 10.44
N VAL A 176 -8.96 -7.76 11.09
CA VAL A 176 -10.00 -6.73 11.10
C VAL A 176 -10.41 -6.35 12.51
N MET A 177 -10.43 -5.06 12.78
CA MET A 177 -11.07 -4.45 13.95
C MET A 177 -12.44 -3.90 13.55
N LYS A 178 -13.49 -4.39 14.19
CA LYS A 178 -14.87 -3.92 13.95
C LYS A 178 -15.13 -2.58 14.64
N LYS A 179 -16.04 -1.79 14.10
CA LYS A 179 -16.56 -0.60 14.82
C LYS A 179 -17.38 -1.02 16.04
N PRO A 180 -17.35 -0.23 17.13
CA PRO A 180 -18.15 -0.53 18.31
C PRO A 180 -19.64 -0.70 17.96
N GLY A 181 -20.24 -1.79 18.43
CA GLY A 181 -21.65 -2.10 18.21
C GLY A 181 -22.02 -2.56 16.80
N MET A 182 -21.05 -2.72 15.91
CA MET A 182 -21.29 -3.24 14.55
C MET A 182 -20.87 -4.71 14.45
N GLU A 183 -21.64 -5.47 13.71
CA GLU A 183 -21.34 -6.86 13.40
C GLU A 183 -21.11 -7.04 11.90
N VAL A 184 -20.18 -7.92 11.57
CA VAL A 184 -19.91 -8.40 10.21
C VAL A 184 -19.33 -9.79 10.32
N SER A 185 -19.80 -10.71 9.47
CA SER A 185 -19.25 -12.04 9.36
C SER A 185 -18.04 -12.08 8.43
N ARG A 186 -17.28 -13.17 8.52
CA ARG A 186 -16.17 -13.47 7.61
C ARG A 186 -16.66 -13.54 6.17
N GLU A 187 -17.75 -14.26 5.94
CA GLU A 187 -18.33 -14.50 4.62
C GLU A 187 -18.82 -13.20 4.00
N GLU A 188 -19.49 -12.35 4.76
CA GLU A 188 -19.96 -11.05 4.33
C GLU A 188 -18.81 -10.14 3.92
N LEU A 189 -17.73 -10.11 4.73
CA LEU A 189 -16.57 -9.29 4.42
C LEU A 189 -15.81 -9.81 3.20
N LEU A 190 -15.67 -11.12 3.02
CA LEU A 190 -15.06 -11.69 1.83
C LEU A 190 -15.90 -11.43 0.57
N ALA A 191 -17.23 -11.55 0.65
CA ALA A 191 -18.12 -11.21 -0.45
C ALA A 191 -18.06 -9.72 -0.83
N PHE A 192 -17.69 -8.85 0.11
CA PHE A 192 -17.52 -7.42 -0.14
C PHE A 192 -16.42 -7.09 -1.14
N TYR A 193 -15.49 -8.01 -1.40
CA TYR A 193 -14.44 -7.89 -2.41
C TYR A 193 -14.93 -8.20 -3.84
N ASP A 194 -16.10 -8.83 -4.00
CA ASP A 194 -16.60 -9.23 -5.30
C ASP A 194 -16.74 -8.03 -6.26
N GLY A 195 -16.17 -8.18 -7.45
CA GLY A 195 -16.18 -7.14 -8.49
C GLY A 195 -15.26 -5.94 -8.24
N LYS A 196 -14.55 -5.87 -7.10
CA LYS A 196 -13.67 -4.75 -6.77
C LYS A 196 -12.20 -5.04 -7.05
N ILE A 197 -11.82 -6.33 -7.08
CA ILE A 197 -10.47 -6.82 -7.39
C ILE A 197 -10.54 -8.10 -8.20
N ALA A 198 -9.38 -8.54 -8.70
CA ALA A 198 -9.27 -9.87 -9.31
C ALA A 198 -9.62 -10.94 -8.26
N LYS A 199 -10.46 -11.89 -8.62
CA LYS A 199 -10.99 -12.90 -7.70
C LYS A 199 -9.91 -13.65 -6.91
N TRP A 200 -8.79 -13.92 -7.54
CA TRP A 200 -7.67 -14.63 -6.90
C TRP A 200 -6.87 -13.75 -5.90
N TRP A 201 -7.11 -12.44 -5.84
CA TRP A 201 -6.57 -11.54 -4.83
C TRP A 201 -7.38 -11.52 -3.55
N THR A 202 -8.62 -12.00 -3.59
CA THR A 202 -9.50 -12.04 -2.40
C THR A 202 -8.76 -12.74 -1.25
N PRO A 203 -8.81 -12.19 -0.03
CA PRO A 203 -8.23 -12.82 1.14
C PRO A 203 -8.79 -14.24 1.35
N ASP A 204 -7.90 -15.16 1.71
CA ASP A 204 -8.30 -16.56 1.97
C ASP A 204 -9.00 -16.71 3.31
N ASP A 205 -8.69 -15.81 4.26
CA ASP A 205 -9.32 -15.83 5.58
C ASP A 205 -9.40 -14.44 6.23
N VAL A 206 -10.25 -14.32 7.25
CA VAL A 206 -10.46 -13.11 8.04
C VAL A 206 -10.38 -13.46 9.54
N VAL A 207 -9.56 -12.71 10.27
CA VAL A 207 -9.48 -12.77 11.73
C VAL A 207 -9.99 -11.46 12.31
N PHE A 208 -10.93 -11.54 13.27
CA PHE A 208 -11.41 -10.38 13.99
C PHE A 208 -10.63 -10.20 15.29
N VAL A 209 -10.18 -8.97 15.52
CA VAL A 209 -9.38 -8.59 16.69
C VAL A 209 -9.97 -7.36 17.38
N GLU A 210 -9.68 -7.21 18.67
CA GLU A 210 -10.08 -6.02 19.41
C GLU A 210 -9.21 -4.82 19.07
N THR A 211 -7.92 -5.04 18.76
CA THR A 211 -6.96 -3.97 18.45
C THR A 211 -5.98 -4.40 17.37
N ILE A 212 -5.57 -3.44 16.54
CA ILE A 212 -4.45 -3.62 15.60
C ILE A 212 -3.26 -2.81 16.13
N PRO A 213 -2.05 -3.40 16.23
CA PRO A 213 -0.89 -2.71 16.79
C PRO A 213 -0.49 -1.51 15.91
N LEU A 214 -0.37 -0.34 16.55
CA LEU A 214 0.04 0.91 15.91
C LEU A 214 1.39 1.38 16.44
N GLY A 215 2.17 2.00 15.58
CA GLY A 215 3.38 2.72 15.94
C GLY A 215 3.07 4.11 16.53
N ALA A 216 4.08 4.79 17.04
CA ALA A 216 3.96 6.15 17.60
C ALA A 216 3.39 7.18 16.60
N THR A 217 3.53 6.93 15.30
CA THR A 217 3.00 7.78 14.21
C THR A 217 1.60 7.37 13.73
N GLY A 218 0.93 6.43 14.40
CA GLY A 218 -0.37 5.88 13.99
C GLY A 218 -0.32 4.89 12.83
N LYS A 219 0.86 4.51 12.34
CA LYS A 219 1.00 3.50 11.28
C LYS A 219 0.85 2.09 11.84
N MET A 220 0.14 1.22 11.11
CA MET A 220 -0.02 -0.19 11.48
C MET A 220 1.33 -0.92 11.49
N LEU A 221 1.58 -1.68 12.53
CA LEU A 221 2.80 -2.47 12.72
C LEU A 221 2.60 -3.91 12.19
N LYS A 222 2.50 -4.05 10.85
CA LYS A 222 2.25 -5.35 10.20
C LYS A 222 3.27 -6.43 10.58
N HIS A 223 4.52 -6.05 10.88
CA HIS A 223 5.53 -7.01 11.33
C HIS A 223 5.14 -7.73 12.63
N ARG A 224 4.41 -7.04 13.55
CA ARG A 224 3.90 -7.68 14.77
C ARG A 224 2.77 -8.66 14.45
N LEU A 225 1.88 -8.27 13.55
CA LEU A 225 0.81 -9.18 13.12
C LEU A 225 1.40 -10.40 12.41
N ARG A 226 2.41 -10.24 11.53
CA ARG A 226 3.07 -11.39 10.90
C ARG A 226 3.73 -12.33 11.92
N GLU A 227 4.31 -11.81 12.99
CA GLU A 227 4.89 -12.65 14.03
C GLU A 227 3.81 -13.36 14.86
N GLU A 228 2.72 -12.66 15.19
CA GLU A 228 1.58 -13.21 15.94
C GLU A 228 0.87 -14.33 15.15
N TYR A 229 0.65 -14.11 13.85
CA TYR A 229 -0.04 -15.06 12.97
C TYR A 229 0.90 -15.97 12.17
N LYS A 230 2.18 -16.07 12.53
CA LYS A 230 3.21 -16.87 11.83
C LYS A 230 2.83 -18.34 11.61
N HIS A 231 2.07 -18.93 12.52
CA HIS A 231 1.62 -20.32 12.48
C HIS A 231 0.14 -20.47 12.13
N TYR A 232 -0.49 -19.39 11.70
CA TYR A 232 -1.90 -19.41 11.34
C TYR A 232 -2.16 -20.35 10.16
N LYS A 233 -3.19 -21.19 10.32
CA LYS A 233 -3.64 -22.11 9.26
C LYS A 233 -4.85 -21.50 8.56
N LEU A 234 -4.69 -21.13 7.30
CA LEU A 234 -5.79 -20.60 6.49
C LEU A 234 -6.98 -21.57 6.45
N GLY A 235 -8.20 -21.03 6.56
CA GLY A 235 -9.44 -21.82 6.61
C GLY A 235 -9.81 -22.33 8.02
N SER A 236 -9.07 -21.98 9.06
CA SER A 236 -9.39 -22.39 10.44
C SER A 236 -10.53 -21.59 11.08
N GLY A 237 -11.08 -20.59 10.39
CA GLY A 237 -12.24 -19.80 10.86
C GLY A 237 -11.98 -19.01 12.15
N GLY A 238 -10.78 -18.52 12.35
CA GLY A 238 -10.45 -17.64 13.49
C GLY A 238 -10.26 -18.34 14.84
N THR A 239 -10.23 -19.67 14.90
CA THR A 239 -10.06 -20.45 16.16
C THR A 239 -8.61 -20.89 16.40
N GLY A 240 -7.64 -20.31 15.74
CA GLY A 240 -6.24 -20.72 15.81
C GLY A 240 -5.33 -19.69 16.49
N LEU A 241 -5.29 -19.66 17.80
CA LEU A 241 -4.15 -19.33 18.63
C LEU A 241 -3.70 -20.58 19.36
#